data_854cf4275e494c1837ce7471a9ac5a50
#
_entry.id   854cf4275e494c1837ce7471a9ac5a50
#
_cell.length_a   1.000
_cell.length_b   1.000
_cell.length_c   1.000
_cell.angle_alpha   90.00
_cell.angle_beta   90.00
_cell.angle_gamma   90.00
#
_symmetry.space_group_name_H-M   'P 1'
#
loop_
_entity.id
_entity.type
_entity.pdbx_description
1 polymer ?
#
loop_
_entity_poly.entity_id
_entity_poly.type
_entity_poly.pdbx_seq_one_letter_code
_entity_poly.pdbx_strand_id
1 'polypeptide(L)'
;MKKTYLLLTVLIAFIQGCKDNNDCNELCFTPPENFQFEIVDKTSGENLFTNGTYNVQDIIVTNVMDNSPVEFTFISENDMNLIQIGSIGFKTEIVNLKVDISGNYIFSFYVDAERKEGCCSYTLYKEISISEAEFELDKQSEVYKILVE
;
A
#
# COMPACT_ATOMS: atom_id res chain seq x y z
N MET A 1 -16.77 59.30 -24.39
CA MET A 1 -15.62 58.40 -24.18
C MET A 1 -15.42 57.99 -22.70
N LYS A 2 -15.47 58.88 -21.69
CA LYS A 2 -15.29 58.50 -20.27
C LYS A 2 -16.30 57.48 -19.73
N LYS A 3 -17.58 57.51 -20.18
CA LYS A 3 -18.64 56.58 -19.73
C LYS A 3 -18.42 55.15 -20.26
N THR A 4 -17.81 54.99 -21.44
CA THR A 4 -17.54 53.69 -22.06
C THR A 4 -16.42 52.94 -21.35
N TYR A 5 -15.38 53.67 -20.88
CA TYR A 5 -14.29 53.08 -20.08
C TYR A 5 -14.75 52.62 -18.70
N LEU A 6 -15.69 53.36 -18.08
CA LEU A 6 -16.26 52.99 -16.79
C LEU A 6 -17.06 51.68 -16.88
N LEU A 7 -17.80 51.50 -17.98
CA LEU A 7 -18.58 50.28 -18.21
C LEU A 7 -17.69 49.06 -18.47
N LEU A 8 -16.56 49.25 -19.19
CA LEU A 8 -15.59 48.22 -19.48
C LEU A 8 -14.84 47.75 -18.23
N THR A 9 -14.48 48.68 -17.33
CA THR A 9 -13.81 48.35 -16.06
C THR A 9 -14.72 47.58 -15.11
N VAL A 10 -16.03 47.89 -15.08
CA VAL A 10 -16.99 47.14 -14.29
C VAL A 10 -17.19 45.70 -14.81
N LEU A 11 -17.21 45.52 -16.14
CA LEU A 11 -17.35 44.22 -16.75
C LEU A 11 -16.17 43.28 -16.45
N ILE A 12 -14.94 43.82 -16.39
CA ILE A 12 -13.73 43.02 -16.06
C ILE A 12 -13.71 42.57 -14.60
N ALA A 13 -14.34 43.34 -13.69
CA ALA A 13 -14.42 43.01 -12.26
C ALA A 13 -15.33 41.78 -11.98
N PHE A 14 -16.25 41.43 -12.90
CA PHE A 14 -17.14 40.26 -12.73
C PHE A 14 -16.55 38.93 -13.19
N ILE A 15 -15.41 38.91 -13.87
CA ILE A 15 -14.77 37.66 -14.35
C ILE A 15 -13.73 37.10 -13.36
N GLN A 16 -13.50 37.71 -12.21
CA GLN A 16 -12.58 37.20 -11.19
C GLN A 16 -13.27 36.29 -10.15
N GLY A 17 -14.46 35.82 -10.41
CA GLY A 17 -15.30 35.07 -9.46
C GLY A 17 -15.37 33.56 -9.66
N CYS A 18 -14.46 32.94 -10.39
CA CYS A 18 -14.27 31.49 -10.25
C CYS A 18 -13.24 31.24 -9.15
N LYS A 19 -13.67 31.38 -7.90
CA LYS A 19 -13.05 30.66 -6.81
C LYS A 19 -13.45 29.21 -7.02
N ASP A 20 -12.50 28.33 -7.32
CA ASP A 20 -12.67 26.91 -7.17
C ASP A 20 -12.99 26.63 -5.70
N ASN A 21 -14.26 26.81 -5.35
CA ASN A 21 -14.77 26.19 -4.14
C ASN A 21 -14.80 24.71 -4.44
N ASN A 22 -13.72 24.03 -4.08
CA ASN A 22 -13.74 22.58 -3.85
C ASN A 22 -14.61 22.34 -2.61
N ASP A 23 -15.90 22.71 -2.70
CA ASP A 23 -16.91 22.27 -1.76
C ASP A 23 -17.08 20.78 -2.00
N CYS A 24 -16.28 20.01 -1.26
CA CYS A 24 -16.47 18.57 -1.17
C CYS A 24 -17.83 18.33 -0.53
N ASN A 25 -18.88 18.18 -1.33
CA ASN A 25 -20.23 17.85 -0.84
C ASN A 25 -20.25 16.47 -0.16
N GLU A 26 -19.27 15.63 -0.48
CA GLU A 26 -19.06 14.33 0.16
C GLU A 26 -17.56 14.13 0.39
N LEU A 27 -17.22 13.78 1.63
CA LEU A 27 -15.87 13.32 1.96
C LEU A 27 -15.81 11.82 1.70
N CYS A 28 -14.95 11.41 0.77
CA CYS A 28 -14.70 10.00 0.53
C CYS A 28 -13.27 9.62 0.95
N PHE A 29 -13.13 8.43 1.47
CA PHE A 29 -11.87 7.87 1.90
C PHE A 29 -11.68 6.49 1.26
N THR A 30 -10.65 6.36 0.45
CA THR A 30 -10.20 5.06 -0.05
C THR A 30 -9.07 4.59 0.87
N PRO A 31 -9.28 3.49 1.62
CA PRO A 31 -8.22 2.95 2.46
C PRO A 31 -7.04 2.48 1.59
N PRO A 32 -5.82 2.47 2.15
CA PRO A 32 -4.68 1.82 1.52
C PRO A 32 -4.93 0.32 1.32
N GLU A 33 -4.15 -0.28 0.43
CA GLU A 33 -4.18 -1.72 0.17
C GLU A 33 -3.64 -2.51 1.36
N ASN A 34 -4.15 -3.73 1.54
CA ASN A 34 -3.58 -4.72 2.42
C ASN A 34 -2.71 -5.65 1.58
N PHE A 35 -1.41 -5.62 1.80
CA PHE A 35 -0.48 -6.51 1.12
C PHE A 35 -0.50 -7.88 1.76
N GLN A 36 -0.80 -8.92 0.98
CA GLN A 36 -0.95 -10.29 1.46
C GLN A 36 0.10 -11.19 0.82
N PHE A 37 0.78 -11.99 1.65
CA PHE A 37 1.86 -12.88 1.23
C PHE A 37 1.57 -14.30 1.66
N GLU A 38 1.60 -15.21 0.70
CA GLU A 38 1.58 -16.66 0.90
C GLU A 38 3.01 -17.18 0.77
N ILE A 39 3.48 -17.97 1.73
CA ILE A 39 4.82 -18.55 1.67
C ILE A 39 4.67 -20.00 1.24
N VAL A 40 5.16 -20.32 0.06
CA VAL A 40 4.98 -21.64 -0.56
C VAL A 40 6.33 -22.31 -0.88
N ASP A 41 6.35 -23.61 -0.78
CA ASP A 41 7.45 -24.41 -1.29
C ASP A 41 7.48 -24.35 -2.83
N LYS A 42 8.59 -23.93 -3.38
CA LYS A 42 8.76 -23.69 -4.82
C LYS A 42 8.55 -24.97 -5.66
N THR A 43 8.82 -26.14 -5.09
CA THR A 43 8.75 -27.41 -5.81
C THR A 43 7.35 -28.01 -5.76
N SER A 44 6.74 -28.07 -4.58
CA SER A 44 5.43 -28.68 -4.36
C SER A 44 4.26 -27.72 -4.52
N GLY A 45 4.50 -26.41 -4.33
CA GLY A 45 3.45 -25.38 -4.26
C GLY A 45 2.66 -25.41 -2.96
N GLU A 46 3.07 -26.23 -1.97
CA GLU A 46 2.41 -26.28 -0.67
C GLU A 46 2.71 -25.04 0.17
N ASN A 47 1.71 -24.51 0.86
CA ASN A 47 1.90 -23.45 1.83
C ASN A 47 2.67 -23.98 3.05
N LEU A 48 3.81 -23.33 3.37
CA LEU A 48 4.76 -23.78 4.39
C LEU A 48 4.24 -23.63 5.83
N PHE A 49 3.22 -22.81 6.05
CA PHE A 49 2.52 -22.76 7.34
C PHE A 49 1.47 -23.88 7.45
N THR A 50 0.79 -24.21 6.35
CA THR A 50 -0.21 -25.30 6.32
C THR A 50 0.43 -26.65 6.57
N ASN A 51 1.59 -26.92 5.98
CA ASN A 51 2.28 -28.20 6.16
C ASN A 51 3.13 -28.28 7.45
N GLY A 52 3.17 -27.18 8.24
CA GLY A 52 3.87 -27.12 9.52
C GLY A 52 5.38 -26.90 9.44
N THR A 53 5.93 -26.59 8.27
CA THR A 53 7.36 -26.24 8.10
C THR A 53 7.69 -24.96 8.83
N TYR A 54 6.80 -23.95 8.76
CA TYR A 54 6.94 -22.69 9.47
C TYR A 54 5.87 -22.52 10.54
N ASN A 55 6.24 -21.76 11.60
CA ASN A 55 5.35 -21.41 12.69
C ASN A 55 5.09 -19.90 12.66
N VAL A 56 3.84 -19.51 12.89
CA VAL A 56 3.41 -18.09 12.91
C VAL A 56 4.19 -17.26 13.93
N GLN A 57 4.53 -17.85 15.08
CA GLN A 57 5.28 -17.18 16.14
C GLN A 57 6.73 -16.83 15.74
N ASP A 58 7.25 -17.46 14.69
CA ASP A 58 8.61 -17.26 14.22
C ASP A 58 8.72 -16.18 13.14
N ILE A 59 7.60 -15.54 12.78
CA ILE A 59 7.56 -14.44 11.80
C ILE A 59 8.07 -13.16 12.46
N ILE A 60 9.05 -12.53 11.84
CA ILE A 60 9.56 -11.22 12.22
C ILE A 60 9.54 -10.33 10.98
N VAL A 61 8.82 -9.20 11.08
CA VAL A 61 8.82 -8.15 10.06
C VAL A 61 9.53 -6.92 10.61
N THR A 62 10.55 -6.45 9.91
CA THR A 62 11.39 -5.34 10.35
C THR A 62 11.50 -4.30 9.25
N ASN A 63 11.37 -3.02 9.60
CA ASN A 63 11.71 -1.94 8.69
C ASN A 63 13.23 -1.79 8.60
N VAL A 64 13.80 -1.99 7.41
CA VAL A 64 15.26 -1.96 7.20
C VAL A 64 15.86 -0.58 7.45
N MET A 65 15.07 0.50 7.31
CA MET A 65 15.57 1.87 7.43
C MET A 65 15.93 2.28 8.86
N ASP A 66 15.21 1.75 9.85
CA ASP A 66 15.38 2.12 11.27
C ASP A 66 15.45 0.91 12.21
N ASN A 67 15.38 -0.31 11.66
CA ASN A 67 15.32 -1.59 12.38
C ASN A 67 14.14 -1.69 13.36
N SER A 68 13.07 -0.92 13.14
CA SER A 68 11.87 -1.03 13.96
C SER A 68 11.05 -2.27 13.58
N PRO A 69 10.41 -2.93 14.57
CA PRO A 69 9.46 -3.99 14.27
C PRO A 69 8.21 -3.42 13.59
N VAL A 70 7.67 -4.16 12.63
CA VAL A 70 6.44 -3.81 11.91
C VAL A 70 5.35 -4.82 12.27
N GLU A 71 4.20 -4.30 12.66
CA GLU A 71 3.05 -5.14 12.96
C GLU A 71 2.46 -5.75 11.67
N PHE A 72 2.06 -7.00 11.78
CA PHE A 72 1.37 -7.73 10.72
C PHE A 72 0.18 -8.50 11.31
N THR A 73 -0.74 -8.91 10.47
CA THR A 73 -1.82 -9.82 10.82
C THR A 73 -1.58 -11.15 10.12
N PHE A 74 -1.76 -12.26 10.83
CA PHE A 74 -1.76 -13.58 10.22
C PHE A 74 -3.20 -14.05 10.00
N ILE A 75 -3.55 -14.34 8.75
CA ILE A 75 -4.88 -14.80 8.34
C ILE A 75 -4.81 -16.33 8.23
N SER A 76 -5.46 -17.04 9.16
CA SER A 76 -5.53 -18.52 9.17
C SER A 76 -6.91 -19.06 8.85
N GLU A 77 -7.86 -18.18 8.52
CA GLU A 77 -9.23 -18.57 8.19
C GLU A 77 -9.29 -19.27 6.84
N ASN A 78 -10.13 -20.28 6.72
CA ASN A 78 -10.32 -21.05 5.48
C ASN A 78 -9.03 -21.65 4.90
N ASP A 79 -8.08 -22.03 5.76
CA ASP A 79 -6.77 -22.60 5.41
C ASP A 79 -5.88 -21.69 4.53
N MET A 80 -6.14 -20.37 4.51
CA MET A 80 -5.38 -19.44 3.66
C MET A 80 -3.93 -19.28 4.11
N ASN A 81 -3.69 -19.15 5.43
CA ASN A 81 -2.35 -19.00 6.03
C ASN A 81 -1.48 -17.92 5.36
N LEU A 82 -1.95 -16.64 5.47
CA LEU A 82 -1.34 -15.48 4.83
C LEU A 82 -0.75 -14.52 5.87
N ILE A 83 0.38 -13.91 5.54
CA ILE A 83 0.92 -12.74 6.25
C ILE A 83 0.31 -11.50 5.61
N GLN A 84 -0.39 -10.67 6.39
CA GLN A 84 -0.99 -9.41 5.91
C GLN A 84 -0.32 -8.21 6.54
N ILE A 85 0.13 -7.26 5.70
CA ILE A 85 0.67 -5.96 6.10
C ILE A 85 -0.27 -4.88 5.59
N GLY A 86 -0.98 -4.22 6.52
CA GLY A 86 -2.01 -3.23 6.20
C GLY A 86 -1.69 -1.81 6.67
N SER A 87 -0.45 -1.56 7.12
CA SER A 87 -0.06 -0.27 7.71
C SER A 87 0.53 0.73 6.71
N ILE A 88 0.75 0.34 5.44
CA ILE A 88 1.47 1.12 4.43
C ILE A 88 0.51 1.97 3.60
N GLY A 89 0.81 3.27 3.46
CA GLY A 89 0.09 4.17 2.56
C GLY A 89 -0.97 5.05 3.21
N PHE A 90 -1.09 5.04 4.53
CA PHE A 90 -1.92 6.02 5.25
C PHE A 90 -1.32 7.43 5.23
N LYS A 91 -0.06 7.55 4.91
CA LYS A 91 0.70 8.77 4.68
C LYS A 91 1.61 8.60 3.47
N THR A 92 2.19 9.68 2.96
CA THR A 92 3.27 9.60 1.98
C THR A 92 4.52 9.06 2.66
N GLU A 93 5.00 7.89 2.21
CA GLU A 93 6.13 7.19 2.83
C GLU A 93 6.83 6.26 1.85
N ILE A 94 8.10 6.02 2.13
CA ILE A 94 8.87 4.93 1.52
C ILE A 94 9.12 3.91 2.62
N VAL A 95 8.80 2.65 2.35
CA VAL A 95 8.95 1.56 3.29
C VAL A 95 9.80 0.46 2.66
N ASN A 96 10.74 -0.08 3.41
CA ASN A 96 11.53 -1.24 3.00
C ASN A 96 11.50 -2.25 4.14
N LEU A 97 10.75 -3.31 3.96
CA LEU A 97 10.54 -4.35 4.97
C LEU A 97 11.40 -5.56 4.66
N LYS A 98 11.91 -6.15 5.73
CA LYS A 98 12.54 -7.45 5.74
C LYS A 98 11.63 -8.42 6.46
N VAL A 99 11.37 -9.57 5.85
CA VAL A 99 10.59 -10.66 6.45
C VAL A 99 11.52 -11.84 6.74
N ASP A 100 11.65 -12.17 8.02
CA ASP A 100 12.36 -13.33 8.51
C ASP A 100 11.36 -14.34 9.09
N ILE A 101 11.59 -15.66 8.89
CA ILE A 101 10.80 -16.73 9.48
C ILE A 101 11.75 -17.79 10.02
N SER A 102 11.58 -18.16 11.29
CA SER A 102 12.45 -19.13 11.98
C SER A 102 13.95 -18.79 11.89
N GLY A 103 14.27 -17.47 11.89
CA GLY A 103 15.63 -16.96 11.77
C GLY A 103 16.22 -16.93 10.36
N ASN A 104 15.47 -17.38 9.36
CA ASN A 104 15.86 -17.32 7.95
C ASN A 104 15.28 -16.07 7.30
N TYR A 105 16.10 -15.35 6.54
CA TYR A 105 15.66 -14.25 5.69
C TYR A 105 14.88 -14.82 4.49
N ILE A 106 13.62 -14.43 4.34
CA ILE A 106 12.75 -14.95 3.28
C ILE A 106 12.69 -14.00 2.10
N PHE A 107 12.30 -12.74 2.33
CA PHE A 107 12.22 -11.72 1.27
C PHE A 107 12.26 -10.30 1.83
N SER A 108 12.53 -9.33 0.95
CA SER A 108 12.27 -7.92 1.19
C SER A 108 11.09 -7.42 0.40
N PHE A 109 10.35 -6.48 0.99
CA PHE A 109 9.19 -5.82 0.39
C PHE A 109 9.38 -4.31 0.43
N TYR A 110 9.49 -3.68 -0.74
CA TYR A 110 9.66 -2.24 -0.90
C TYR A 110 8.41 -1.60 -1.47
N VAL A 111 8.01 -0.46 -0.89
CA VAL A 111 6.86 0.34 -1.35
C VAL A 111 7.20 1.83 -1.31
N ASP A 112 7.00 2.53 -2.42
CA ASP A 112 6.92 4.00 -2.49
C ASP A 112 5.44 4.40 -2.60
N ALA A 113 4.87 4.87 -1.51
CA ALA A 113 3.48 5.26 -1.40
C ALA A 113 3.33 6.77 -1.26
N GLU A 114 2.48 7.37 -2.08
CA GLU A 114 2.10 8.78 -2.00
C GLU A 114 0.63 8.90 -1.61
N ARG A 115 0.36 9.44 -0.42
CA ARG A 115 -1.01 9.74 0.01
C ARG A 115 -1.48 11.01 -0.68
N LYS A 116 -2.53 10.90 -1.48
CA LYS A 116 -3.21 12.01 -2.13
C LYS A 116 -4.35 12.48 -1.24
N GLU A 117 -4.32 13.76 -0.90
CA GLU A 117 -5.36 14.41 -0.14
C GLU A 117 -6.31 15.15 -1.07
N GLY A 118 -7.55 15.35 -0.65
CA GLY A 118 -8.60 16.01 -1.41
C GLY A 118 -9.97 15.62 -0.88
N CYS A 119 -11.01 15.87 -1.67
CA CYS A 119 -12.37 15.43 -1.33
C CYS A 119 -12.45 13.91 -1.18
N CYS A 120 -11.73 13.19 -2.02
CA CYS A 120 -11.53 11.75 -1.93
C CYS A 120 -10.03 11.48 -1.74
N SER A 121 -9.65 11.12 -0.54
CA SER A 121 -8.26 10.75 -0.27
C SER A 121 -8.01 9.30 -0.70
N TYR A 122 -6.87 9.06 -1.37
CA TYR A 122 -6.45 7.74 -1.83
C TYR A 122 -4.94 7.62 -1.80
N THR A 123 -4.41 6.42 -1.92
CA THR A 123 -2.98 6.16 -2.00
C THR A 123 -2.58 5.80 -3.42
N LEU A 124 -1.53 6.46 -3.92
CA LEU A 124 -0.88 6.12 -5.17
C LEU A 124 0.42 5.38 -4.84
N TYR A 125 0.49 4.11 -5.25
CA TYR A 125 1.71 3.31 -5.14
C TYR A 125 2.54 3.54 -6.40
N LYS A 126 3.66 4.26 -6.25
CA LYS A 126 4.58 4.57 -7.35
C LYS A 126 5.45 3.38 -7.70
N GLU A 127 5.83 2.63 -6.69
CA GLU A 127 6.64 1.43 -6.83
C GLU A 127 6.26 0.42 -5.75
N ILE A 128 6.13 -0.83 -6.16
CA ILE A 128 6.00 -1.99 -5.30
C ILE A 128 6.98 -3.03 -5.84
N SER A 129 7.90 -3.50 -5.00
CA SER A 129 8.83 -4.53 -5.41
C SER A 129 9.13 -5.53 -4.30
N ILE A 130 9.38 -6.78 -4.71
CA ILE A 130 9.81 -7.87 -3.86
C ILE A 130 11.19 -8.29 -4.35
N SER A 131 12.12 -8.49 -3.42
CA SER A 131 13.48 -8.95 -3.71
C SER A 131 13.90 -10.08 -2.77
N GLU A 132 15.01 -10.74 -3.10
CA GLU A 132 15.61 -11.89 -2.40
C GLU A 132 14.80 -13.18 -2.48
N ALA A 133 13.61 -13.17 -3.09
CA ALA A 133 12.83 -14.36 -3.40
C ALA A 133 12.17 -14.23 -4.77
N GLU A 134 11.93 -15.36 -5.42
CA GLU A 134 11.01 -15.42 -6.56
C GLU A 134 9.58 -15.31 -6.05
N PHE A 135 8.69 -14.71 -6.83
CA PHE A 135 7.28 -14.58 -6.44
C PHE A 135 6.35 -14.64 -7.65
N GLU A 136 5.10 -14.97 -7.38
CA GLU A 136 3.98 -14.90 -8.31
C GLU A 136 2.88 -14.03 -7.70
N LEU A 137 2.27 -13.14 -8.50
CA LEU A 137 1.09 -12.39 -8.08
C LEU A 137 -0.17 -13.04 -8.63
N ASP A 138 -1.02 -13.55 -7.75
CA ASP A 138 -2.37 -13.95 -8.12
C ASP A 138 -3.22 -12.70 -8.33
N LYS A 139 -3.52 -12.39 -9.59
CA LYS A 139 -4.30 -11.19 -9.96
C LYS A 139 -5.77 -11.22 -9.53
N GLN A 140 -6.30 -12.38 -9.15
CA GLN A 140 -7.69 -12.52 -8.75
C GLN A 140 -7.85 -12.24 -7.25
N SER A 141 -6.91 -12.74 -6.44
CA SER A 141 -6.91 -12.57 -4.98
C SER A 141 -6.00 -11.45 -4.50
N GLU A 142 -5.13 -10.90 -5.38
CA GLU A 142 -4.10 -9.91 -5.08
C GLU A 142 -3.07 -10.40 -4.03
N VAL A 143 -2.90 -11.71 -3.92
CA VAL A 143 -1.95 -12.36 -3.03
C VAL A 143 -0.61 -12.58 -3.74
N TYR A 144 0.48 -12.18 -3.09
CA TYR A 144 1.85 -12.46 -3.50
C TYR A 144 2.27 -13.84 -2.97
N LYS A 145 2.50 -14.81 -3.85
CA LYS A 145 3.06 -16.11 -3.51
C LYS A 145 4.58 -16.03 -3.54
N ILE A 146 5.20 -16.13 -2.39
CA ILE A 146 6.65 -16.11 -2.22
C ILE A 146 7.15 -17.55 -2.31
N LEU A 147 8.02 -17.82 -3.28
CA LEU A 147 8.53 -19.15 -3.59
C LEU A 147 9.83 -19.40 -2.81
N VAL A 148 9.81 -20.35 -1.89
CA VAL A 148 10.94 -20.73 -1.03
C VAL A 148 11.44 -22.11 -1.42
N GLU A 149 12.79 -22.29 -1.43
CA GLU A 149 13.47 -23.58 -1.70
C GLU A 149 13.68 -24.40 -0.43
#